data_4f965c660ad5b902963e1790d08f3b63
#
_entry.id   4f965c660ad5b902963e1790d08f3b63
#
_cell.length_a   1.000
_cell.length_b   1.000
_cell.length_c   1.000
_cell.angle_alpha   90.00
_cell.angle_beta   90.00
_cell.angle_gamma   90.00
#
_symmetry.space_group_name_H-M   'P 1'
#
loop_
_entity.id
_entity.type
_entity.pdbx_description
1 polymer ?
#
loop_
_entity_poly.entity_id
_entity_poly.type
_entity_poly.pdbx_seq_one_letter_code
_entity_poly.pdbx_strand_id
1 'polypeptide(L)'
;MKMLFLAIMPASMVHPRHLRALFLTTGLALVLALGFAQGAVAQQNPVTAIDIALEPDATMLQHARDANARLLKSFPKGFNLDETHHPHVTMLQQFVRTEDLDKVFAAATAVLVKEKPTAWKLKAFKYYYIPSPPVGLGGIVVEPTEDLHRLQDELITAIKPYTVKTGTPAAFFSEDGGRDIQEDLIKYVANFVTDAAGKRFNPHVTIGVGTETYLNEMLAEPFPSFTFSATGASVYQLGTFGTARKELKAIPLTP
;
A
#
# COMPACT_ATOMS: atom_id res chain seq x y z
N MET A 1 -45.26 -37.55 3.09
CA MET A 1 -45.89 -38.44 2.12
C MET A 1 -44.74 -38.94 1.25
N LYS A 2 -44.14 -40.09 1.62
CA LYS A 2 -44.17 -41.41 0.93
C LYS A 2 -43.58 -41.33 -0.50
N MET A 3 -42.61 -42.06 -0.96
CA MET A 3 -41.98 -43.41 -0.75
C MET A 3 -40.79 -43.47 -1.72
N LEU A 4 -39.52 -43.86 -1.39
CA LEU A 4 -39.01 -45.24 -1.18
C LEU A 4 -39.20 -46.19 -2.35
N PHE A 5 -38.07 -46.72 -2.88
CA PHE A 5 -37.78 -48.08 -3.36
C PHE A 5 -36.44 -48.03 -4.13
N LEU A 6 -35.33 -48.55 -3.72
CA LEU A 6 -34.80 -49.87 -3.26
C LEU A 6 -34.68 -50.94 -4.38
N ALA A 7 -33.44 -51.38 -4.54
CA ALA A 7 -32.94 -52.73 -4.81
C ALA A 7 -32.90 -53.18 -6.31
N ILE A 8 -31.98 -53.97 -6.81
CA ILE A 8 -31.27 -55.18 -6.31
C ILE A 8 -30.21 -55.57 -7.36
N MET A 9 -29.05 -56.08 -6.95
CA MET A 9 -28.09 -56.88 -7.73
C MET A 9 -28.69 -58.27 -8.09
N PRO A 10 -28.11 -59.12 -9.02
CA PRO A 10 -27.00 -59.96 -8.61
C PRO A 10 -25.94 -60.36 -9.68
N ALA A 11 -24.94 -61.03 -9.14
CA ALA A 11 -23.76 -61.66 -9.68
C ALA A 11 -23.96 -62.85 -10.64
N SER A 12 -22.90 -63.20 -11.37
CA SER A 12 -22.33 -64.58 -11.52
C SER A 12 -21.14 -64.61 -12.47
N MET A 13 -19.97 -64.87 -11.95
CA MET A 13 -19.02 -65.97 -12.23
C MET A 13 -19.14 -66.71 -13.55
N VAL A 14 -17.99 -66.90 -14.21
CA VAL A 14 -17.34 -68.21 -14.56
C VAL A 14 -15.96 -67.96 -15.21
N HIS A 15 -14.89 -68.63 -14.71
CA HIS A 15 -13.60 -68.89 -15.36
C HIS A 15 -13.77 -70.23 -16.16
N PRO A 16 -12.95 -70.59 -17.20
CA PRO A 16 -11.63 -71.17 -16.95
C PRO A 16 -10.49 -70.96 -18.00
N ARG A 17 -9.30 -71.03 -17.55
CA ARG A 17 -8.07 -71.78 -17.87
C ARG A 17 -7.59 -72.03 -19.32
N HIS A 18 -6.24 -71.77 -19.44
CA HIS A 18 -5.17 -72.38 -20.25
C HIS A 18 -4.99 -71.93 -21.70
N LEU A 19 -3.85 -71.33 -22.08
CA LEU A 19 -2.71 -72.02 -22.70
C LEU A 19 -1.50 -71.04 -22.83
N ARG A 20 -0.27 -71.63 -22.61
CA ARG A 20 1.02 -70.99 -22.78
C ARG A 20 1.35 -70.91 -24.28
N ALA A 21 1.90 -69.80 -24.74
CA ALA A 21 2.81 -69.75 -25.87
C ALA A 21 3.88 -68.61 -25.62
N LEU A 22 5.12 -69.06 -25.63
CA LEU A 22 6.33 -68.36 -25.53
C LEU A 22 6.71 -67.78 -26.89
N PHE A 23 6.79 -66.47 -27.05
CA PHE A 23 7.49 -65.81 -28.15
C PHE A 23 8.36 -64.70 -27.62
N LEU A 24 9.72 -64.91 -27.69
CA LEU A 24 10.73 -63.89 -27.61
C LEU A 24 10.59 -62.97 -28.84
N THR A 25 10.35 -61.70 -28.65
CA THR A 25 10.68 -60.69 -29.64
C THR A 25 11.28 -59.48 -28.91
N THR A 26 12.55 -59.23 -29.22
CA THR A 26 13.31 -58.05 -28.93
C THR A 26 12.59 -56.81 -29.47
N GLY A 27 12.01 -56.02 -28.58
CA GLY A 27 11.36 -54.74 -28.91
C GLY A 27 12.16 -53.58 -28.34
N LEU A 28 12.79 -52.83 -29.22
CA LEU A 28 13.54 -51.60 -29.00
C LEU A 28 12.70 -50.62 -28.20
N ALA A 29 13.06 -50.36 -26.94
CA ALA A 29 12.43 -49.34 -26.11
C ALA A 29 12.88 -47.96 -26.57
N LEU A 30 12.07 -47.27 -27.38
CA LEU A 30 12.20 -45.88 -27.71
C LEU A 30 11.72 -45.05 -26.50
N VAL A 31 12.66 -44.65 -25.62
CA VAL A 31 12.39 -43.71 -24.52
C VAL A 31 12.19 -42.33 -25.15
N LEU A 32 10.96 -41.93 -25.37
CA LEU A 32 10.57 -40.56 -25.63
C LEU A 32 10.81 -39.78 -24.33
N ALA A 33 11.97 -39.12 -24.23
CA ALA A 33 12.21 -38.09 -23.25
C ALA A 33 11.37 -36.86 -23.61
N LEU A 34 10.14 -36.81 -23.11
CA LEU A 34 9.34 -35.58 -23.04
C LEU A 34 10.06 -34.64 -22.09
N GLY A 35 10.96 -33.82 -22.64
CA GLY A 35 11.53 -32.69 -21.95
C GLY A 35 10.39 -31.72 -21.60
N PHE A 36 9.94 -31.75 -20.35
CA PHE A 36 9.18 -30.68 -19.77
C PHE A 36 10.12 -29.44 -19.76
N ALA A 37 10.02 -28.62 -20.79
CA ALA A 37 10.51 -27.27 -20.70
C ALA A 37 9.64 -26.59 -19.62
N GLN A 38 10.10 -26.69 -18.36
CA GLN A 38 9.64 -25.79 -17.32
C GLN A 38 10.07 -24.40 -17.79
N GLY A 39 9.13 -23.67 -18.40
CA GLY A 39 9.32 -22.26 -18.64
C GLY A 39 9.67 -21.63 -17.30
N ALA A 40 10.91 -21.17 -17.14
CA ALA A 40 11.30 -20.37 -16.02
C ALA A 40 10.38 -19.16 -16.03
N VAL A 41 9.34 -19.17 -15.21
CA VAL A 41 8.59 -17.97 -14.87
C VAL A 41 9.66 -17.05 -14.30
N ALA A 42 10.04 -16.02 -15.04
CA ALA A 42 10.97 -15.02 -14.57
C ALA A 42 10.41 -14.54 -13.23
N GLN A 43 11.08 -14.91 -12.14
CA GLN A 43 10.70 -14.49 -10.80
C GLN A 43 10.88 -12.98 -10.79
N GLN A 44 9.78 -12.25 -10.94
CA GLN A 44 9.82 -10.80 -10.84
C GLN A 44 10.38 -10.48 -9.46
N ASN A 45 11.47 -9.71 -9.42
CA ASN A 45 12.05 -9.28 -8.15
C ASN A 45 10.95 -8.63 -7.30
N PRO A 46 10.84 -8.99 -6.02
CA PRO A 46 9.82 -8.42 -5.15
C PRO A 46 9.85 -6.89 -5.18
N VAL A 47 8.66 -6.30 -5.19
CA VAL A 47 8.45 -4.84 -5.21
C VAL A 47 7.76 -4.44 -3.92
N THR A 48 8.15 -3.31 -3.36
CA THR A 48 7.53 -2.72 -2.17
C THR A 48 6.96 -1.34 -2.53
N ALA A 49 5.70 -1.11 -2.19
CA ALA A 49 5.07 0.21 -2.26
C ALA A 49 5.43 0.98 -0.98
N ILE A 50 6.18 2.07 -1.11
CA ILE A 50 6.66 2.87 0.03
C ILE A 50 6.04 4.25 0.09
N ASP A 51 5.99 4.81 1.29
CA ASP A 51 5.78 6.22 1.59
C ASP A 51 6.97 6.75 2.40
N ILE A 52 7.58 7.83 1.94
CA ILE A 52 8.55 8.62 2.72
C ILE A 52 7.80 9.81 3.27
N ALA A 53 7.71 9.90 4.59
CA ALA A 53 6.80 10.80 5.27
C ALA A 53 7.48 11.56 6.41
N LEU A 54 6.98 12.77 6.68
CA LEU A 54 7.32 13.53 7.87
C LEU A 54 6.36 13.16 9.01
N GLU A 55 6.92 12.92 10.20
CA GLU A 55 6.17 12.67 11.43
C GLU A 55 5.79 13.99 12.08
N PRO A 56 4.49 14.30 12.26
CA PRO A 56 4.07 15.55 12.87
C PRO A 56 4.23 15.56 14.40
N ASP A 57 4.34 16.76 14.98
CA ASP A 57 4.37 16.95 16.42
C ASP A 57 3.00 16.72 17.11
N ALA A 58 3.00 16.77 18.44
CA ALA A 58 1.81 16.54 19.26
C ALA A 58 0.65 17.50 18.92
N THR A 59 0.94 18.72 18.42
CA THR A 59 -0.10 19.68 18.00
C THR A 59 -0.92 19.15 16.84
N MET A 60 -0.27 18.77 15.73
CA MET A 60 -0.96 18.19 14.58
C MET A 60 -1.61 16.85 14.95
N LEU A 61 -0.92 16.01 15.72
CA LEU A 61 -1.48 14.71 16.14
C LEU A 61 -2.77 14.86 16.93
N GLN A 62 -2.89 15.88 17.80
CA GLN A 62 -4.12 16.14 18.54
C GLN A 62 -5.24 16.57 17.61
N HIS A 63 -5.00 17.54 16.72
CA HIS A 63 -5.99 17.97 15.72
C HIS A 63 -6.45 16.83 14.81
N ALA A 64 -5.54 15.98 14.36
CA ALA A 64 -5.84 14.82 13.53
C ALA A 64 -6.73 13.81 14.27
N ARG A 65 -6.42 13.48 15.53
CA ARG A 65 -7.24 12.57 16.36
C ARG A 65 -8.63 13.11 16.64
N ASP A 66 -8.74 14.41 16.96
CA ASP A 66 -10.04 15.04 17.21
C ASP A 66 -10.93 15.00 15.95
N ALA A 67 -10.35 15.28 14.79
CA ALA A 67 -11.04 15.20 13.52
C ALA A 67 -11.40 13.74 13.18
N ASN A 68 -10.50 12.77 13.41
CA ASN A 68 -10.76 11.33 13.21
C ASN A 68 -11.92 10.84 14.08
N ALA A 69 -11.97 11.25 15.35
CA ALA A 69 -13.08 10.87 16.25
C ALA A 69 -14.43 11.38 15.74
N ARG A 70 -14.47 12.54 15.09
CA ARG A 70 -15.67 13.08 14.43
C ARG A 70 -16.05 12.24 13.20
N LEU A 71 -15.07 11.88 12.36
CA LEU A 71 -15.31 11.05 11.19
C LEU A 71 -15.83 9.68 11.56
N LEU A 72 -15.26 9.03 12.58
CA LEU A 72 -15.73 7.73 13.07
C LEU A 72 -17.15 7.76 13.62
N LYS A 73 -17.63 8.89 14.16
CA LYS A 73 -19.05 9.05 14.52
C LYS A 73 -19.96 9.07 13.28
N SER A 74 -19.52 9.69 12.19
CA SER A 74 -20.27 9.76 10.93
C SER A 74 -20.17 8.44 10.13
N PHE A 75 -19.04 7.77 10.20
CA PHE A 75 -18.76 6.51 9.50
C PHE A 75 -17.95 5.54 10.39
N PRO A 76 -18.62 4.75 11.26
CA PRO A 76 -17.95 3.83 12.19
C PRO A 76 -17.13 2.71 11.55
N LYS A 77 -17.28 2.49 10.24
CA LYS A 77 -16.46 1.54 9.45
C LYS A 77 -15.14 2.14 8.96
N GLY A 78 -14.86 3.40 9.28
CA GLY A 78 -13.57 4.03 9.05
C GLY A 78 -12.46 3.39 9.91
N PHE A 79 -11.25 3.91 9.79
CA PHE A 79 -10.12 3.47 10.60
C PHE A 79 -9.77 4.48 11.70
N ASN A 80 -9.20 4.00 12.79
CA ASN A 80 -8.58 4.84 13.82
C ASN A 80 -7.19 5.31 13.38
N LEU A 81 -6.79 6.49 13.87
CA LEU A 81 -5.40 6.93 13.79
C LEU A 81 -4.61 6.30 14.95
N ASP A 82 -3.93 5.23 14.68
CA ASP A 82 -3.18 4.41 15.62
C ASP A 82 -1.86 3.91 14.98
N GLU A 83 -1.25 2.88 15.57
CA GLU A 83 -0.01 2.28 15.06
C GLU A 83 -0.14 1.63 13.67
N THR A 84 -1.36 1.44 13.19
CA THR A 84 -1.64 0.85 11.87
C THR A 84 -2.06 1.88 10.82
N HIS A 85 -2.33 3.13 11.23
CA HIS A 85 -2.67 4.26 10.38
C HIS A 85 -2.03 5.52 10.96
N HIS A 86 -0.72 5.64 10.76
CA HIS A 86 0.05 6.76 11.31
C HIS A 86 -0.32 8.09 10.65
N PRO A 87 -0.71 9.13 11.42
CA PRO A 87 -0.82 10.48 10.89
C PRO A 87 0.55 10.98 10.45
N HIS A 88 0.68 11.39 9.19
CA HIS A 88 1.95 11.81 8.61
C HIS A 88 1.73 12.81 7.48
N VAL A 89 2.80 13.48 7.05
CA VAL A 89 2.79 14.26 5.81
C VAL A 89 3.58 13.51 4.75
N THR A 90 2.91 12.97 3.76
CA THR A 90 3.54 12.26 2.63
C THR A 90 4.43 13.22 1.84
N MET A 91 5.68 12.85 1.64
CA MET A 91 6.62 13.52 0.75
C MET A 91 6.78 12.78 -0.57
N LEU A 92 6.78 11.45 -0.56
CA LEU A 92 6.97 10.64 -1.77
C LEU A 92 6.37 9.25 -1.61
N GLN A 93 5.45 8.87 -2.51
CA GLN A 93 5.01 7.48 -2.67
C GLN A 93 5.59 6.90 -3.96
N GLN A 94 6.15 5.69 -3.89
CA GLN A 94 6.76 5.02 -5.05
C GLN A 94 6.78 3.50 -4.87
N PHE A 95 6.88 2.80 -5.99
CA PHE A 95 7.28 1.40 -6.02
C PHE A 95 8.79 1.30 -6.12
N VAL A 96 9.41 0.54 -5.22
CA VAL A 96 10.86 0.27 -5.21
C VAL A 96 11.14 -1.21 -5.25
N ARG A 97 12.31 -1.61 -5.74
CA ARG A 97 12.76 -2.99 -5.61
C ARG A 97 12.99 -3.31 -4.13
N THR A 98 12.41 -4.39 -3.65
CA THR A 98 12.52 -4.81 -2.23
C THR A 98 13.98 -5.04 -1.83
N GLU A 99 14.80 -5.55 -2.74
CA GLU A 99 16.24 -5.76 -2.53
C GLU A 99 17.04 -4.46 -2.35
N ASP A 100 16.50 -3.32 -2.77
CA ASP A 100 17.15 -2.02 -2.65
C ASP A 100 16.66 -1.20 -1.45
N LEU A 101 15.81 -1.74 -0.57
CA LEU A 101 15.26 -1.00 0.56
C LEU A 101 16.32 -0.33 1.45
N ASP A 102 17.43 -1.01 1.74
CA ASP A 102 18.53 -0.42 2.53
C ASP A 102 19.15 0.80 1.84
N LYS A 103 19.27 0.77 0.51
CA LYS A 103 19.75 1.90 -0.28
C LYS A 103 18.74 3.05 -0.32
N VAL A 104 17.44 2.71 -0.40
CA VAL A 104 16.35 3.68 -0.28
C VAL A 104 16.38 4.38 1.08
N PHE A 105 16.53 3.62 2.18
CA PHE A 105 16.63 4.18 3.52
C PHE A 105 17.85 5.10 3.67
N ALA A 106 19.00 4.68 3.16
CA ALA A 106 20.22 5.50 3.21
C ALA A 106 20.05 6.81 2.40
N ALA A 107 19.48 6.72 1.19
CA ALA A 107 19.26 7.88 0.32
C ALA A 107 18.24 8.86 0.94
N ALA A 108 17.12 8.37 1.45
CA ALA A 108 16.13 9.19 2.14
C ALA A 108 16.72 9.87 3.39
N THR A 109 17.48 9.11 4.20
CA THR A 109 18.15 9.65 5.40
C THR A 109 19.11 10.78 5.04
N ALA A 110 19.92 10.61 4.00
CA ALA A 110 20.88 11.64 3.58
C ALA A 110 20.20 12.96 3.19
N VAL A 111 19.08 12.89 2.46
CA VAL A 111 18.29 14.07 2.09
C VAL A 111 17.67 14.70 3.35
N LEU A 112 16.99 13.94 4.19
CA LEU A 112 16.28 14.43 5.37
C LEU A 112 17.23 15.07 6.40
N VAL A 113 18.40 14.47 6.61
CA VAL A 113 19.44 15.04 7.51
C VAL A 113 19.98 16.35 6.96
N LYS A 114 20.15 16.48 5.65
CA LYS A 114 20.59 17.73 4.99
C LYS A 114 19.54 18.82 5.12
N GLU A 115 18.28 18.51 4.85
CA GLU A 115 17.18 19.47 4.77
C GLU A 115 16.63 19.89 6.14
N LYS A 116 16.82 19.11 7.20
CA LYS A 116 16.44 19.40 8.59
C LYS A 116 14.97 19.84 8.76
N PRO A 117 13.99 19.07 8.29
CA PRO A 117 12.58 19.50 8.33
C PRO A 117 12.03 19.71 9.75
N THR A 118 12.69 19.20 10.78
CA THR A 118 12.33 19.45 12.20
C THR A 118 12.49 20.91 12.63
N ALA A 119 13.30 21.67 11.91
CA ALA A 119 13.47 23.11 12.17
C ALA A 119 12.35 23.98 11.55
N TRP A 120 11.51 23.40 10.68
CA TRP A 120 10.49 24.16 9.97
C TRP A 120 9.22 24.35 10.80
N LYS A 121 8.54 25.48 10.56
CA LYS A 121 7.20 25.76 11.06
C LYS A 121 6.22 25.58 9.93
N LEU A 122 5.50 24.47 9.97
CA LEU A 122 4.49 24.11 8.99
C LEU A 122 3.13 24.67 9.43
N LYS A 123 2.30 25.09 8.48
CA LYS A 123 0.98 25.67 8.75
C LYS A 123 -0.11 24.80 8.18
N ALA A 124 -1.02 24.33 9.04
CA ALA A 124 -2.28 23.72 8.67
C ALA A 124 -3.35 24.80 8.49
N PHE A 125 -4.16 24.74 7.41
CA PHE A 125 -5.03 25.87 7.09
C PHE A 125 -6.43 25.53 6.58
N LYS A 126 -6.73 24.25 6.26
CA LYS A 126 -8.08 23.84 5.84
C LYS A 126 -8.25 22.32 5.91
N TYR A 127 -9.52 21.88 5.94
CA TYR A 127 -9.86 20.50 5.60
C TYR A 127 -9.94 20.30 4.09
N TYR A 128 -9.78 19.03 3.66
CA TYR A 128 -10.10 18.57 2.32
C TYR A 128 -10.50 17.10 2.37
N TYR A 129 -10.96 16.53 1.28
CA TYR A 129 -11.05 15.08 1.16
C TYR A 129 -10.84 14.61 -0.29
N ILE A 130 -10.45 13.35 -0.43
CA ILE A 130 -10.39 12.62 -1.70
C ILE A 130 -11.71 11.84 -1.82
N PRO A 131 -12.55 12.11 -2.84
CA PRO A 131 -13.81 11.39 -3.03
C PRO A 131 -13.60 9.91 -3.33
N SER A 132 -14.41 9.05 -2.72
CA SER A 132 -14.54 7.62 -2.98
C SER A 132 -15.99 7.21 -2.68
N PRO A 133 -16.97 7.66 -3.49
CA PRO A 133 -18.39 7.55 -3.17
C PRO A 133 -18.83 6.15 -2.72
N PRO A 134 -19.67 6.04 -1.69
CA PRO A 134 -20.39 7.10 -0.95
C PRO A 134 -19.61 7.73 0.22
N VAL A 135 -18.31 7.48 0.32
CA VAL A 135 -17.43 8.01 1.36
C VAL A 135 -16.29 8.83 0.73
N GLY A 136 -15.42 9.39 1.57
CA GLY A 136 -14.20 10.05 1.16
C GLY A 136 -13.10 9.91 2.21
N LEU A 137 -11.86 10.10 1.79
CA LEU A 137 -10.70 10.12 2.67
C LEU A 137 -10.39 11.57 3.05
N GLY A 138 -10.71 11.94 4.28
CA GLY A 138 -10.52 13.29 4.82
C GLY A 138 -9.08 13.56 5.20
N GLY A 139 -8.68 14.84 5.12
CA GLY A 139 -7.35 15.30 5.49
C GLY A 139 -7.31 16.75 5.96
N ILE A 140 -6.22 17.11 6.65
CA ILE A 140 -5.85 18.46 7.01
C ILE A 140 -4.73 18.91 6.07
N VAL A 141 -4.96 19.94 5.29
CA VAL A 141 -3.98 20.47 4.31
C VAL A 141 -2.95 21.33 5.01
N VAL A 142 -1.70 21.07 4.66
CA VAL A 142 -0.52 21.84 5.07
C VAL A 142 -0.16 22.81 3.95
N GLU A 143 0.24 24.04 4.28
CA GLU A 143 0.67 25.03 3.30
C GLU A 143 1.92 24.55 2.57
N PRO A 144 1.90 24.41 1.23
CA PRO A 144 3.05 23.93 0.46
C PRO A 144 4.12 25.05 0.38
N THR A 145 5.11 24.95 1.26
CA THR A 145 6.23 25.91 1.30
C THR A 145 7.31 25.54 0.28
N GLU A 146 8.19 26.50 -0.05
CA GLU A 146 9.35 26.22 -0.92
C GLU A 146 10.26 25.13 -0.33
N ASP A 147 10.40 25.10 1.01
CA ASP A 147 11.16 24.05 1.70
C ASP A 147 10.55 22.65 1.51
N LEU A 148 9.23 22.53 1.62
CA LEU A 148 8.54 21.26 1.36
C LEU A 148 8.67 20.84 -0.11
N HIS A 149 8.54 21.76 -1.06
CA HIS A 149 8.77 21.47 -2.48
C HIS A 149 10.20 21.00 -2.75
N ARG A 150 11.19 21.69 -2.20
CA ARG A 150 12.60 21.32 -2.34
C ARG A 150 12.87 19.94 -1.76
N LEU A 151 12.37 19.64 -0.56
CA LEU A 151 12.50 18.33 0.06
C LEU A 151 11.87 17.23 -0.81
N GLN A 152 10.68 17.46 -1.37
CA GLN A 152 10.03 16.53 -2.27
C GLN A 152 10.88 16.26 -3.51
N ASP A 153 11.38 17.29 -4.18
CA ASP A 153 12.19 17.18 -5.40
C ASP A 153 13.52 16.45 -5.14
N GLU A 154 14.16 16.72 -3.99
CA GLU A 154 15.39 16.03 -3.60
C GLU A 154 15.13 14.54 -3.28
N LEU A 155 14.04 14.20 -2.58
CA LEU A 155 13.66 12.83 -2.33
C LEU A 155 13.35 12.09 -3.63
N ILE A 156 12.57 12.68 -4.54
CA ILE A 156 12.28 12.10 -5.86
C ILE A 156 13.58 11.78 -6.60
N THR A 157 14.54 12.73 -6.59
CA THR A 157 15.83 12.56 -7.28
C THR A 157 16.67 11.46 -6.65
N ALA A 158 16.76 11.42 -5.33
CA ALA A 158 17.58 10.48 -4.59
C ALA A 158 17.04 9.04 -4.66
N ILE A 159 15.73 8.86 -4.71
CA ILE A 159 15.08 7.55 -4.73
C ILE A 159 14.94 6.98 -6.15
N LYS A 160 14.93 7.83 -7.17
CA LYS A 160 14.75 7.45 -8.58
C LYS A 160 15.56 6.22 -9.05
N PRO A 161 16.85 6.01 -8.66
CA PRO A 161 17.61 4.84 -9.10
C PRO A 161 17.04 3.49 -8.64
N TYR A 162 16.22 3.48 -7.60
CA TYR A 162 15.68 2.28 -6.95
C TYR A 162 14.22 2.01 -7.33
N THR A 163 13.58 2.95 -8.02
CA THR A 163 12.16 2.86 -8.38
C THR A 163 11.91 1.87 -9.51
N VAL A 164 10.70 1.32 -9.51
CA VAL A 164 10.13 0.56 -10.61
C VAL A 164 8.83 1.21 -11.07
N LYS A 165 8.44 0.97 -12.32
CA LYS A 165 7.32 1.68 -12.95
C LYS A 165 5.98 1.42 -12.25
N THR A 166 5.76 0.19 -11.76
CA THR A 166 4.51 -0.22 -11.12
C THR A 166 4.75 -1.43 -10.23
N GLY A 167 3.77 -1.77 -9.41
CA GLY A 167 3.73 -2.98 -8.58
C GLY A 167 2.43 -3.75 -8.77
N THR A 168 2.22 -4.71 -7.89
CA THR A 168 1.00 -5.50 -7.76
C THR A 168 0.44 -5.34 -6.35
N PRO A 169 -0.75 -5.86 -6.02
CA PRO A 169 -1.25 -5.87 -4.64
C PRO A 169 -0.24 -6.41 -3.61
N ALA A 170 0.62 -7.35 -3.99
CA ALA A 170 1.65 -7.91 -3.11
C ALA A 170 2.75 -6.90 -2.69
N ALA A 171 2.85 -5.75 -3.35
CA ALA A 171 3.77 -4.68 -2.95
C ALA A 171 3.32 -3.93 -1.69
N PHE A 172 2.04 -4.00 -1.35
CA PHE A 172 1.41 -3.31 -0.23
C PHE A 172 1.35 -4.21 1.00
N PHE A 173 1.26 -3.58 2.16
CA PHE A 173 0.88 -4.29 3.38
C PHE A 173 -0.62 -4.58 3.34
N SER A 174 -0.98 -5.85 3.49
CA SER A 174 -2.36 -6.32 3.50
C SER A 174 -2.49 -7.53 4.40
N GLU A 175 -3.53 -7.58 5.22
CA GLU A 175 -3.84 -8.70 6.10
C GLU A 175 -4.61 -9.82 5.38
N ASP A 176 -5.19 -9.51 4.22
CA ASP A 176 -6.04 -10.45 3.46
C ASP A 176 -5.40 -10.92 2.13
N GLY A 177 -4.08 -10.76 2.01
CA GLY A 177 -3.32 -11.18 0.83
C GLY A 177 -3.49 -10.25 -0.37
N GLY A 178 -3.79 -8.97 -0.15
CA GLY A 178 -3.87 -7.93 -1.18
C GLY A 178 -5.24 -7.78 -1.84
N ARG A 179 -6.26 -8.50 -1.37
CA ARG A 179 -7.64 -8.39 -1.94
C ARG A 179 -8.29 -7.03 -1.67
N ASP A 180 -7.84 -6.34 -0.63
CA ASP A 180 -8.25 -5.00 -0.21
C ASP A 180 -7.51 -3.88 -0.98
N ILE A 181 -6.50 -4.21 -1.79
CA ILE A 181 -5.73 -3.25 -2.57
C ILE A 181 -6.39 -3.00 -3.93
N GLN A 182 -6.92 -1.81 -4.10
CA GLN A 182 -7.62 -1.41 -5.32
C GLN A 182 -6.64 -1.07 -6.46
N GLU A 183 -7.02 -1.36 -7.70
CA GLU A 183 -6.21 -1.07 -8.89
C GLU A 183 -5.89 0.43 -9.02
N ASP A 184 -6.83 1.30 -8.65
CA ASP A 184 -6.64 2.74 -8.71
C ASP A 184 -5.59 3.24 -7.71
N LEU A 185 -5.42 2.58 -6.56
CA LEU A 185 -4.31 2.85 -5.65
C LEU A 185 -2.96 2.48 -6.28
N ILE A 186 -2.88 1.33 -6.97
CA ILE A 186 -1.66 0.93 -7.68
C ILE A 186 -1.31 1.96 -8.76
N LYS A 187 -2.29 2.42 -9.54
CA LYS A 187 -2.11 3.48 -10.54
C LYS A 187 -1.67 4.80 -9.92
N TYR A 188 -2.28 5.17 -8.79
CA TYR A 188 -1.93 6.39 -8.07
C TYR A 188 -0.46 6.38 -7.63
N VAL A 189 0.01 5.32 -6.97
CA VAL A 189 1.42 5.18 -6.54
C VAL A 189 2.36 5.17 -7.74
N ALA A 190 2.00 4.48 -8.84
CA ALA A 190 2.78 4.45 -10.07
C ALA A 190 2.95 5.84 -10.72
N ASN A 191 1.95 6.70 -10.57
CA ASN A 191 1.91 8.04 -11.16
C ASN A 191 2.16 9.16 -10.14
N PHE A 192 2.49 8.86 -8.89
CA PHE A 192 2.60 9.85 -7.81
C PHE A 192 3.46 11.06 -8.19
N VAL A 193 4.63 10.85 -8.75
CA VAL A 193 5.53 11.95 -9.15
C VAL A 193 4.89 12.83 -10.23
N THR A 194 4.11 12.24 -11.14
CA THR A 194 3.41 13.00 -12.20
C THR A 194 2.19 13.74 -11.66
N ASP A 195 1.44 13.10 -10.74
CA ASP A 195 0.10 13.55 -10.37
C ASP A 195 0.02 14.25 -9.01
N ALA A 196 1.02 14.08 -8.15
CA ALA A 196 1.04 14.61 -6.78
C ALA A 196 2.34 15.36 -6.40
N ALA A 197 3.20 15.68 -7.37
CA ALA A 197 4.42 16.45 -7.11
C ALA A 197 4.44 17.79 -7.86
N GLY A 198 5.41 18.62 -7.52
CA GLY A 198 5.61 19.94 -8.11
C GLY A 198 4.37 20.82 -7.92
N LYS A 199 3.81 21.38 -8.99
CA LYS A 199 2.62 22.26 -8.94
C LYS A 199 1.34 21.56 -8.42
N ARG A 200 1.31 20.22 -8.41
CA ARG A 200 0.19 19.43 -7.90
C ARG A 200 0.39 18.96 -6.46
N PHE A 201 1.53 19.31 -5.87
CA PHE A 201 1.84 18.94 -4.50
C PHE A 201 0.83 19.55 -3.52
N ASN A 202 0.11 18.70 -2.83
CA ASN A 202 -0.89 19.06 -1.83
C ASN A 202 -0.57 18.32 -0.53
N PRO A 203 0.46 18.80 0.24
CA PRO A 203 0.84 18.14 1.48
C PRO A 203 -0.32 18.19 2.47
N HIS A 204 -0.58 17.07 3.11
CA HIS A 204 -1.69 16.94 4.05
C HIS A 204 -1.44 15.82 5.05
N VAL A 205 -2.19 15.85 6.14
CA VAL A 205 -2.30 14.74 7.09
C VAL A 205 -3.68 14.10 6.93
N THR A 206 -3.70 12.83 6.55
CA THR A 206 -4.94 12.04 6.49
C THR A 206 -5.54 11.88 7.88
N ILE A 207 -6.85 12.11 8.01
CA ILE A 207 -7.57 12.06 9.28
C ILE A 207 -8.64 10.97 9.35
N GLY A 208 -8.82 10.18 8.31
CA GLY A 208 -9.76 9.05 8.29
C GLY A 208 -10.79 9.10 7.18
N VAL A 209 -11.73 8.18 7.22
CA VAL A 209 -12.83 8.04 6.25
C VAL A 209 -14.12 8.58 6.85
N GLY A 210 -14.87 9.34 6.07
CA GLY A 210 -16.19 9.84 6.43
C GLY A 210 -17.19 9.69 5.29
N THR A 211 -18.48 9.87 5.57
CA THR A 211 -19.47 10.01 4.50
C THR A 211 -19.24 11.31 3.74
N GLU A 212 -19.49 11.33 2.43
CA GLU A 212 -19.34 12.57 1.63
C GLU A 212 -20.18 13.72 2.20
N THR A 213 -21.40 13.44 2.69
CA THR A 213 -22.25 14.44 3.33
C THR A 213 -21.54 15.11 4.50
N TYR A 214 -21.00 14.31 5.43
CA TYR A 214 -20.31 14.84 6.60
C TYR A 214 -18.99 15.55 6.26
N LEU A 215 -18.24 15.02 5.28
CA LEU A 215 -17.02 15.68 4.81
C LEU A 215 -17.33 17.06 4.19
N ASN A 216 -18.41 17.18 3.43
CA ASN A 216 -18.85 18.49 2.91
C ASN A 216 -19.27 19.46 4.02
N GLU A 217 -19.92 18.98 5.10
CA GLU A 217 -20.20 19.79 6.29
C GLU A 217 -18.89 20.27 6.93
N MET A 218 -17.91 19.40 7.13
CA MET A 218 -16.59 19.77 7.67
C MET A 218 -15.88 20.83 6.81
N LEU A 219 -15.95 20.72 5.48
CA LEU A 219 -15.36 21.72 4.58
C LEU A 219 -16.00 23.11 4.70
N ALA A 220 -17.27 23.17 5.09
CA ALA A 220 -18.01 24.42 5.29
C ALA A 220 -17.73 25.07 6.66
N GLU A 221 -17.12 24.35 7.60
CA GLU A 221 -16.77 24.88 8.92
C GLU A 221 -15.59 25.84 8.85
N PRO A 222 -15.55 26.90 9.69
CA PRO A 222 -14.35 27.67 9.88
C PRO A 222 -13.19 26.78 10.35
N PHE A 223 -12.04 26.89 9.69
CA PHE A 223 -10.82 26.18 10.10
C PHE A 223 -9.84 27.16 10.76
N PRO A 224 -9.68 27.11 12.09
CA PRO A 224 -8.64 27.89 12.75
C PRO A 224 -7.27 27.37 12.33
N SER A 225 -6.54 28.13 11.52
CA SER A 225 -5.18 27.77 11.12
C SER A 225 -4.27 27.63 12.34
N PHE A 226 -3.39 26.65 12.33
CA PHE A 226 -2.41 26.43 13.37
C PHE A 226 -1.05 26.04 12.78
N THR A 227 0.00 26.18 13.60
CA THR A 227 1.36 25.79 13.21
C THR A 227 1.80 24.55 14.00
N PHE A 228 2.60 23.72 13.35
CA PHE A 228 3.23 22.54 13.92
C PHE A 228 4.61 22.33 13.32
N SER A 229 5.37 21.36 13.80
CA SER A 229 6.67 20.98 13.23
C SER A 229 6.72 19.47 13.00
N ALA A 230 7.63 19.03 12.13
CA ALA A 230 7.99 17.63 12.08
C ALA A 230 8.86 17.27 13.31
N THR A 231 8.70 16.06 13.83
CA THR A 231 9.53 15.50 14.91
C THR A 231 10.55 14.49 14.40
N GLY A 232 10.36 14.00 13.17
CA GLY A 232 11.19 13.01 12.50
C GLY A 232 10.63 12.73 11.12
N ALA A 233 11.09 11.65 10.54
CA ALA A 233 10.55 11.09 9.31
C ALA A 233 10.60 9.57 9.36
N SER A 234 9.79 8.90 8.56
CA SER A 234 9.80 7.45 8.43
C SER A 234 9.61 7.02 6.98
N VAL A 235 10.05 5.80 6.68
CA VAL A 235 9.67 5.10 5.46
C VAL A 235 8.68 4.01 5.86
N TYR A 236 7.49 4.06 5.28
CA TYR A 236 6.44 3.08 5.50
C TYR A 236 6.23 2.18 4.29
N GLN A 237 5.74 0.97 4.52
CA GLN A 237 5.03 0.21 3.50
C GLN A 237 3.57 0.69 3.49
N LEU A 238 3.12 1.04 2.29
CA LEU A 238 1.74 1.46 2.05
C LEU A 238 0.75 0.31 2.25
N GLY A 239 -0.44 0.64 2.75
CA GLY A 239 -1.59 -0.26 2.79
C GLY A 239 -2.79 0.29 2.02
N THR A 240 -3.98 -0.15 2.38
CA THR A 240 -5.25 0.34 1.82
C THR A 240 -5.35 1.86 1.90
N PHE A 241 -6.01 2.47 0.92
CA PHE A 241 -6.15 3.94 0.78
C PHE A 241 -4.82 4.70 0.67
N GLY A 242 -3.67 4.01 0.44
CA GLY A 242 -2.37 4.66 0.42
C GLY A 242 -1.90 5.13 1.79
N THR A 243 -2.39 4.51 2.86
CA THR A 243 -2.04 4.86 4.25
C THR A 243 -0.70 4.27 4.67
N ALA A 244 -0.01 4.89 5.61
CA ALA A 244 1.21 4.39 6.26
C ALA A 244 0.84 3.24 7.21
N ARG A 245 1.02 1.99 6.75
CA ARG A 245 0.55 0.80 7.48
C ARG A 245 1.64 0.11 8.28
N LYS A 246 2.82 0.00 7.74
CA LYS A 246 3.94 -0.69 8.40
C LYS A 246 5.19 0.18 8.30
N GLU A 247 5.68 0.61 9.44
CA GLU A 247 6.98 1.28 9.47
C GLU A 247 8.09 0.30 9.06
N LEU A 248 8.83 0.68 8.02
CA LEU A 248 10.01 -0.06 7.54
C LEU A 248 11.28 0.51 8.13
N LYS A 249 11.30 1.83 8.34
CA LYS A 249 12.47 2.55 8.86
C LYS A 249 12.05 3.87 9.49
N ALA A 250 12.28 4.03 10.79
CA ALA A 250 12.29 5.32 11.44
C ALA A 250 13.60 6.06 11.13
N ILE A 251 13.52 7.36 10.84
CA ILE A 251 14.63 8.26 10.58
C ILE A 251 14.60 9.37 11.64
N PRO A 252 15.27 9.18 12.77
CA PRO A 252 15.34 10.22 13.80
C PRO A 252 16.12 11.41 13.25
N LEU A 253 15.52 12.60 13.36
CA LEU A 253 16.11 13.85 12.94
C LEU A 253 16.38 14.71 14.18
N THR A 254 17.61 15.17 14.32
CA THR A 254 17.93 16.14 15.37
C THR A 254 17.40 17.52 14.99
N PRO A 255 16.87 18.28 15.98
CA PRO A 255 16.45 19.66 15.80
C PRO A 255 17.56 20.59 15.29
#